data_0e64fda3e9c940e433467192ab7ea15b
#
_entry.id   0e64fda3e9c940e433467192ab7ea15b
#
_cell.length_a   1.000
_cell.length_b   1.000
_cell.length_c   1.000
_cell.angle_alpha   90.00
_cell.angle_beta   90.00
_cell.angle_gamma   90.00
#
_symmetry.space_group_name_H-M   'P 1'
#
loop_
_entity.id
_entity.type
_entity.pdbx_description
1 polymer ?
#
loop_
_entity_poly.entity_id
_entity_poly.type
_entity_poly.pdbx_seq_one_letter_code
_entity_poly.pdbx_strand_id
1 'polypeptide(L)'
;MSKRLRKLSNHHTKVMRTDLSLATSDPTVSPYFTSSNDADDDESSCSTTGESRDNQSTADSVCNLDPDETTSKNHQPSLQQSQVAASSMLPGRRLTYSFYNQECVTLAKALLGQVMVRMIDGVRVSGVIVETESYLGGEDVASHSHNNKRTPRNEPMYMKPGTSYVYPIYGMYYCFNVSSQGDGSCVLVRALEPLEGMAIMAVGRNQRRKNTTPLKTHQLCNGPSKLCQALDMTKDSCNKLDLATSNVLWLEAGTSIPESQVVIGKRIGIESAGEEWANKPLRFYVADNKFVSVFEKKKANQSLAS
;
A
#
# COMPACT_ATOMS: atom_id res chain seq x y z
N MET A 1 -56.46 -30.50 12.56
CA MET A 1 -55.94 -29.55 13.57
C MET A 1 -54.85 -28.78 12.88
N SER A 2 -55.15 -27.72 12.37
CA SER A 2 -55.33 -26.29 12.65
C SER A 2 -54.03 -25.53 12.44
N LYS A 3 -53.88 -24.97 11.27
CA LYS A 3 -53.78 -23.55 10.92
C LYS A 3 -53.29 -22.65 12.08
N ARG A 4 -52.00 -22.23 12.00
CA ARG A 4 -51.56 -20.87 12.35
C ARG A 4 -50.03 -20.73 12.16
N LEU A 5 -49.62 -20.15 11.03
CA LEU A 5 -48.37 -19.46 10.84
C LEU A 5 -48.39 -18.73 9.49
N ARG A 6 -48.97 -17.56 9.49
CA ARG A 6 -48.78 -16.53 8.44
C ARG A 6 -49.01 -15.18 9.09
N LYS A 7 -47.95 -14.39 9.21
CA LYS A 7 -47.86 -12.95 8.97
C LYS A 7 -46.66 -12.34 9.70
N LEU A 8 -45.71 -11.94 8.91
CA LEU A 8 -44.80 -10.82 9.14
C LEU A 8 -44.28 -10.51 7.74
N SER A 9 -44.93 -9.67 7.03
CA SER A 9 -44.95 -8.21 6.99
C SER A 9 -43.77 -7.64 6.20
N ASN A 10 -44.06 -7.40 4.91
CA ASN A 10 -43.27 -6.58 4.00
C ASN A 10 -43.25 -5.12 4.49
N HIS A 11 -42.05 -4.53 4.63
CA HIS A 11 -41.89 -3.10 4.56
C HIS A 11 -41.05 -2.77 3.32
N HIS A 12 -41.79 -2.29 2.32
CA HIS A 12 -41.26 -1.64 1.14
C HIS A 12 -40.80 -0.23 1.52
N THR A 13 -39.53 0.03 1.39
CA THR A 13 -39.05 1.43 1.29
C THR A 13 -38.81 1.75 -0.17
N LYS A 14 -39.68 2.59 -0.68
CA LYS A 14 -39.71 3.14 -2.02
C LYS A 14 -38.63 4.21 -2.11
N VAL A 15 -37.57 4.01 -2.88
CA VAL A 15 -36.60 5.07 -3.23
C VAL A 15 -36.77 5.43 -4.70
N MET A 16 -36.98 6.72 -4.89
CA MET A 16 -37.20 7.37 -6.19
C MET A 16 -36.04 7.16 -7.15
N ARG A 17 -36.42 6.84 -8.39
CA ARG A 17 -35.53 6.91 -9.56
C ARG A 17 -35.40 8.36 -9.99
N THR A 18 -34.16 8.81 -10.16
CA THR A 18 -33.82 9.91 -11.05
C THR A 18 -32.94 9.37 -12.15
N ASP A 19 -33.43 9.50 -13.37
CA ASP A 19 -32.72 9.18 -14.60
C ASP A 19 -31.52 10.09 -14.76
N LEU A 20 -30.35 9.52 -15.06
CA LEU A 20 -29.24 10.22 -15.69
C LEU A 20 -28.64 9.35 -16.79
N SER A 21 -28.64 9.94 -17.98
CA SER A 21 -28.29 9.43 -19.27
C SER A 21 -26.86 8.89 -19.41
N LEU A 22 -26.75 7.90 -20.29
CA LEU A 22 -25.56 7.20 -20.77
C LEU A 22 -24.45 8.15 -21.24
N ALA A 23 -23.22 7.83 -20.80
CA ALA A 23 -22.02 8.01 -21.59
C ALA A 23 -21.23 6.69 -21.52
N THR A 24 -21.14 6.04 -22.67
CA THR A 24 -20.34 4.83 -22.88
C THR A 24 -18.89 5.22 -23.04
N SER A 25 -18.01 4.73 -22.16
CA SER A 25 -16.56 4.73 -22.34
C SER A 25 -16.00 3.34 -22.06
N ASP A 26 -15.19 2.90 -23.00
CA ASP A 26 -14.48 1.63 -23.10
C ASP A 26 -13.59 1.34 -21.88
N PRO A 27 -13.58 0.14 -21.26
CA PRO A 27 -12.93 -0.13 -19.97
C PRO A 27 -11.44 -0.48 -20.04
N THR A 28 -10.73 -0.17 -21.13
CA THR A 28 -9.34 -0.64 -21.34
C THR A 28 -8.22 0.35 -21.03
N VAL A 29 -8.51 1.59 -20.63
CA VAL A 29 -7.49 2.59 -20.31
C VAL A 29 -7.69 3.11 -18.88
N SER A 30 -6.72 2.85 -18.01
CA SER A 30 -6.66 3.37 -16.65
C SER A 30 -5.80 4.64 -16.63
N PRO A 31 -6.37 5.84 -16.51
CA PRO A 31 -5.59 7.06 -16.33
C PRO A 31 -5.33 7.26 -14.82
N TYR A 32 -4.15 6.87 -14.36
CA TYR A 32 -3.77 6.99 -12.95
C TYR A 32 -3.41 8.41 -12.51
N PHE A 33 -3.28 9.37 -13.41
CA PHE A 33 -2.96 10.76 -13.05
C PHE A 33 -3.64 11.76 -13.98
N THR A 34 -4.70 12.41 -13.52
CA THR A 34 -5.09 13.73 -13.99
C THR A 34 -4.87 14.73 -12.87
N SER A 35 -4.05 15.74 -13.12
CA SER A 35 -3.91 16.90 -12.25
C SER A 35 -5.21 17.68 -12.26
N SER A 36 -5.94 17.66 -11.15
CA SER A 36 -6.96 18.67 -10.87
C SER A 36 -6.29 19.81 -10.09
N ASN A 37 -6.17 20.96 -10.73
CA ASN A 37 -5.98 22.24 -10.06
C ASN A 37 -7.29 22.57 -9.38
N ASP A 38 -7.31 22.45 -8.06
CA ASP A 38 -8.31 23.12 -7.23
C ASP A 38 -7.55 24.07 -6.33
N ALA A 39 -7.61 25.33 -6.74
CA ALA A 39 -7.30 26.49 -5.92
C ALA A 39 -8.50 26.70 -5.00
N ASP A 40 -8.29 26.66 -3.71
CA ASP A 40 -9.17 27.28 -2.74
C ASP A 40 -8.31 28.25 -1.92
N ASP A 41 -8.51 29.53 -2.26
CA ASP A 41 -8.14 30.69 -1.46
C ASP A 41 -9.01 30.69 -0.19
N ASP A 42 -8.37 30.78 0.96
CA ASP A 42 -8.99 31.42 2.10
C ASP A 42 -7.93 32.17 2.92
N GLU A 43 -7.92 33.49 2.71
CA GLU A 43 -7.24 34.48 3.51
C GLU A 43 -8.01 34.68 4.82
N SER A 44 -7.34 34.57 5.93
CA SER A 44 -7.70 35.37 7.10
C SER A 44 -6.45 35.68 7.93
N SER A 45 -6.10 36.94 7.83
CA SER A 45 -5.12 37.66 8.62
C SER A 45 -5.53 37.75 10.10
N CYS A 46 -4.62 37.55 11.01
CA CYS A 46 -4.58 38.30 12.26
C CYS A 46 -3.17 38.43 12.80
N SER A 47 -2.70 39.65 12.78
CA SER A 47 -1.52 40.18 13.44
C SER A 47 -1.77 40.32 14.94
N THR A 48 -0.79 39.97 15.78
CA THR A 48 -0.44 40.84 16.95
C THR A 48 0.96 40.52 17.47
N THR A 49 1.66 41.59 17.67
CA THR A 49 2.97 41.89 18.22
C THR A 49 3.11 41.57 19.72
N GLY A 50 4.38 41.37 20.16
CA GLY A 50 4.74 41.47 21.60
C GLY A 50 6.07 40.78 21.91
N GLU A 51 7.11 41.48 21.78
CA GLU A 51 8.31 41.85 22.54
C GLU A 51 8.80 40.94 23.69
N SER A 52 10.05 40.60 23.56
CA SER A 52 11.24 40.71 24.43
C SER A 52 11.15 40.41 25.92
N ARG A 53 12.08 39.59 26.42
CA ARG A 53 13.17 40.00 27.34
C ARG A 53 14.11 38.86 27.75
N ASP A 54 15.40 39.23 27.70
CA ASP A 54 16.60 38.58 28.20
C ASP A 54 16.51 38.08 29.65
N ASN A 55 17.31 37.06 29.98
CA ASN A 55 18.29 37.16 31.07
C ASN A 55 19.34 36.04 31.01
N GLN A 56 20.59 36.54 31.10
CA GLN A 56 21.86 35.85 31.32
C GLN A 56 22.01 35.35 32.77
N SER A 57 22.82 34.32 32.96
CA SER A 57 24.01 34.30 33.85
C SER A 57 24.54 32.88 33.96
N THR A 58 25.72 32.68 33.48
CA THR A 58 27.07 32.60 34.10
C THR A 58 27.29 31.39 34.98
N ALA A 59 28.23 30.62 34.56
CA ALA A 59 29.67 30.38 34.90
C ALA A 59 29.82 29.23 35.88
N ASP A 60 30.72 28.41 35.81
CA ASP A 60 32.14 28.11 35.79
C ASP A 60 32.32 26.67 36.18
N SER A 61 33.17 25.93 35.72
CA SER A 61 34.62 25.74 35.76
C SER A 61 35.04 24.29 35.86
N VAL A 62 35.98 23.94 35.11
CA VAL A 62 37.34 23.39 35.25
C VAL A 62 37.55 21.88 35.17
N CYS A 63 38.26 21.56 34.05
CA CYS A 63 39.41 20.67 33.83
C CYS A 63 39.52 19.29 34.54
N ASN A 64 39.82 18.25 33.75
CA ASN A 64 41.14 17.66 33.59
C ASN A 64 41.17 16.45 32.61
N LEU A 65 42.00 16.59 31.60
CA LEU A 65 43.07 15.74 31.03
C LEU A 65 42.85 14.22 30.85
N ASP A 66 43.13 13.86 29.58
CA ASP A 66 43.38 12.59 28.93
C ASP A 66 44.37 11.64 29.64
N PRO A 67 44.57 10.36 29.18
CA PRO A 67 44.82 9.98 27.80
C PRO A 67 44.27 8.62 27.30
N ASP A 68 44.12 8.56 25.97
CA ASP A 68 44.52 7.47 25.06
C ASP A 68 44.17 6.02 25.39
N GLU A 69 43.19 5.45 24.62
CA GLU A 69 43.26 4.06 24.21
C GLU A 69 42.43 3.83 22.91
N THR A 70 43.18 3.66 21.85
CA THR A 70 42.72 3.12 20.57
C THR A 70 42.21 1.71 20.74
N THR A 71 40.88 1.48 20.59
CA THR A 71 40.35 0.16 20.32
C THR A 71 39.28 0.21 19.19
N SER A 72 39.73 -0.29 18.06
CA SER A 72 38.91 -0.71 16.92
C SER A 72 37.76 -1.61 17.37
N LYS A 73 36.52 -1.09 17.41
CA LYS A 73 35.33 -1.91 17.62
C LYS A 73 34.76 -2.34 16.28
N ASN A 74 35.11 -3.57 15.88
CA ASN A 74 34.35 -4.34 14.94
C ASN A 74 32.89 -4.45 15.42
N HIS A 75 31.97 -3.79 14.74
CA HIS A 75 30.54 -3.99 14.94
C HIS A 75 30.13 -5.29 14.25
N GLN A 76 30.26 -6.42 14.95
CA GLN A 76 29.45 -7.59 14.66
C GLN A 76 28.04 -7.34 15.23
N PRO A 77 26.97 -7.53 14.41
CA PRO A 77 25.60 -7.45 14.92
C PRO A 77 25.45 -8.52 16.03
N SER A 78 24.91 -8.13 17.17
CA SER A 78 24.76 -9.02 18.31
C SER A 78 23.90 -10.22 17.90
N LEU A 79 24.27 -11.41 18.38
CA LEU A 79 23.52 -12.68 18.17
C LEU A 79 22.02 -12.55 18.52
N GLN A 80 21.67 -11.67 19.45
CA GLN A 80 20.30 -11.39 19.85
C GLN A 80 19.49 -10.68 18.74
N GLN A 81 20.08 -9.72 18.01
CA GLN A 81 19.38 -9.04 16.92
C GLN A 81 19.15 -9.98 15.73
N SER A 82 20.09 -10.88 15.44
CA SER A 82 19.94 -11.89 14.41
C SER A 82 18.86 -12.94 14.73
N GLN A 83 18.75 -13.34 16.00
CA GLN A 83 17.70 -14.27 16.47
C GLN A 83 16.30 -13.67 16.44
N VAL A 84 16.15 -12.39 16.80
CA VAL A 84 14.86 -11.68 16.73
C VAL A 84 14.41 -11.52 15.29
N ALA A 85 15.30 -11.15 14.37
CA ALA A 85 15.00 -11.04 12.95
C ALA A 85 14.60 -12.40 12.34
N ALA A 86 15.34 -13.47 12.63
CA ALA A 86 15.01 -14.82 12.17
C ALA A 86 13.66 -15.31 12.72
N SER A 87 13.36 -15.01 14.00
CA SER A 87 12.10 -15.37 14.64
C SER A 87 10.88 -14.69 14.01
N SER A 88 11.03 -13.46 13.48
CA SER A 88 9.93 -12.74 12.81
C SER A 88 9.60 -13.27 11.41
N MET A 89 10.49 -14.08 10.82
CA MET A 89 10.34 -14.64 9.47
C MET A 89 9.79 -16.06 9.45
N LEU A 90 9.38 -16.61 10.59
CA LEU A 90 8.70 -17.92 10.61
C LEU A 90 7.33 -17.81 9.91
N PRO A 91 7.00 -18.74 8.98
CA PRO A 91 5.73 -18.73 8.26
C PRO A 91 4.52 -18.58 9.20
N GLY A 92 3.55 -17.73 8.79
CA GLY A 92 2.36 -17.42 9.58
C GLY A 92 2.59 -16.47 10.75
N ARG A 93 3.82 -16.05 11.03
CA ARG A 93 4.12 -15.06 12.06
C ARG A 93 3.90 -13.65 11.54
N ARG A 94 3.28 -12.79 12.36
CA ARG A 94 3.10 -11.36 12.03
C ARG A 94 4.45 -10.69 11.82
N LEU A 95 4.56 -9.92 10.74
CA LEU A 95 5.73 -9.12 10.46
C LEU A 95 5.83 -7.96 11.45
N THR A 96 7.03 -7.70 11.92
CA THR A 96 7.31 -6.66 12.93
C THR A 96 7.83 -5.38 12.26
N TYR A 97 7.96 -4.30 13.03
CA TYR A 97 8.51 -3.04 12.56
C TYR A 97 9.84 -3.19 11.81
N SER A 98 10.73 -4.07 12.29
CA SER A 98 12.04 -4.29 11.66
C SER A 98 11.94 -4.79 10.22
N PHE A 99 10.88 -5.52 9.87
CA PHE A 99 10.62 -5.93 8.49
C PHE A 99 10.27 -4.75 7.61
N TYR A 100 9.45 -3.82 8.10
CA TYR A 100 9.00 -2.66 7.32
C TYR A 100 10.05 -1.56 7.20
N ASN A 101 10.98 -1.48 8.17
CA ASN A 101 12.00 -0.44 8.24
C ASN A 101 13.15 -0.69 7.26
N GLN A 102 12.83 -0.68 5.98
CA GLN A 102 13.73 -0.89 4.85
C GLN A 102 13.48 0.19 3.80
N GLU A 103 14.50 0.45 2.96
CA GLU A 103 14.34 1.30 1.78
C GLU A 103 13.20 0.81 0.88
N CYS A 104 12.56 1.73 0.17
CA CYS A 104 11.34 1.48 -0.57
C CYS A 104 11.46 0.32 -1.59
N VAL A 105 12.54 0.27 -2.37
CA VAL A 105 12.76 -0.79 -3.36
C VAL A 105 13.02 -2.15 -2.69
N THR A 106 13.80 -2.14 -1.62
CA THR A 106 14.09 -3.35 -0.82
C THR A 106 12.80 -3.89 -0.19
N LEU A 107 12.00 -3.02 0.42
CA LEU A 107 10.71 -3.41 1.00
C LEU A 107 9.74 -3.95 -0.07
N ALA A 108 9.70 -3.32 -1.26
CA ALA A 108 8.81 -3.76 -2.33
C ALA A 108 9.11 -5.20 -2.79
N LYS A 109 10.38 -5.55 -2.90
CA LYS A 109 10.81 -6.93 -3.20
C LYS A 109 10.55 -7.87 -2.02
N ALA A 110 10.86 -7.44 -0.78
CA ALA A 110 10.66 -8.25 0.41
C ALA A 110 9.19 -8.57 0.71
N LEU A 111 8.27 -7.72 0.26
CA LEU A 111 6.83 -7.93 0.39
C LEU A 111 6.30 -9.05 -0.52
N LEU A 112 6.98 -9.39 -1.62
CA LEU A 112 6.58 -10.51 -2.46
C LEU A 112 6.68 -11.82 -1.68
N GLY A 113 5.63 -12.64 -1.77
CA GLY A 113 5.53 -13.91 -1.06
C GLY A 113 5.03 -13.78 0.39
N GLN A 114 4.92 -12.56 0.96
CA GLN A 114 4.33 -12.36 2.27
C GLN A 114 2.80 -12.45 2.21
N VAL A 115 2.18 -12.79 3.33
CA VAL A 115 0.72 -13.00 3.40
C VAL A 115 0.05 -11.74 3.98
N MET A 116 -0.82 -11.12 3.20
CA MET A 116 -1.71 -10.06 3.67
C MET A 116 -2.96 -10.67 4.31
N VAL A 117 -3.30 -10.21 5.52
CA VAL A 117 -4.44 -10.68 6.32
C VAL A 117 -5.35 -9.53 6.67
N ARG A 118 -6.64 -9.69 6.42
CA ARG A 118 -7.72 -8.76 6.76
C ARG A 118 -8.79 -9.49 7.56
N MET A 119 -9.20 -8.94 8.69
CA MET A 119 -10.37 -9.41 9.44
C MET A 119 -11.62 -8.69 8.96
N ILE A 120 -12.59 -9.41 8.42
CA ILE A 120 -13.89 -8.89 7.97
C ILE A 120 -14.97 -9.62 8.76
N ASP A 121 -15.71 -8.89 9.60
CA ASP A 121 -16.79 -9.43 10.44
C ASP A 121 -16.37 -10.69 11.23
N GLY A 122 -15.16 -10.67 11.78
CA GLY A 122 -14.59 -11.80 12.54
C GLY A 122 -14.05 -12.94 11.69
N VAL A 123 -14.11 -12.85 10.37
CA VAL A 123 -13.59 -13.86 9.43
C VAL A 123 -12.24 -13.42 8.88
N ARG A 124 -11.28 -14.34 8.89
CA ARG A 124 -9.96 -14.14 8.30
C ARG A 124 -10.06 -14.26 6.78
N VAL A 125 -9.62 -13.22 6.08
CA VAL A 125 -9.50 -13.17 4.62
C VAL A 125 -8.04 -12.87 4.30
N SER A 126 -7.39 -13.67 3.47
CA SER A 126 -5.96 -13.54 3.24
C SER A 126 -5.52 -13.88 1.81
N GLY A 127 -4.34 -13.38 1.42
CA GLY A 127 -3.71 -13.68 0.14
C GLY A 127 -2.22 -13.37 0.15
N VAL A 128 -1.47 -14.09 -0.71
CA VAL A 128 -0.03 -13.87 -0.91
C VAL A 128 0.18 -12.68 -1.81
N ILE A 129 1.07 -11.77 -1.44
CA ILE A 129 1.47 -10.62 -2.26
C ILE A 129 2.31 -11.13 -3.44
N VAL A 130 1.87 -10.87 -4.65
CA VAL A 130 2.54 -11.32 -5.89
C VAL A 130 2.99 -10.19 -6.79
N GLU A 131 2.60 -8.94 -6.49
CA GLU A 131 2.96 -7.75 -7.29
C GLU A 131 2.97 -6.50 -6.43
N THR A 132 4.04 -5.68 -6.58
CA THR A 132 4.26 -4.42 -5.87
C THR A 132 4.82 -3.34 -6.78
N GLU A 133 4.70 -2.06 -6.37
CA GLU A 133 5.39 -0.93 -6.98
C GLU A 133 6.00 -0.03 -5.92
N SER A 134 7.22 0.47 -6.18
CA SER A 134 7.88 1.46 -5.32
C SER A 134 7.56 2.88 -5.76
N TYR A 135 7.27 3.75 -4.78
CA TYR A 135 7.13 5.20 -4.92
C TYR A 135 8.11 5.87 -3.97
N LEU A 136 9.17 6.50 -4.53
CA LEU A 136 10.41 6.81 -3.82
C LEU A 136 10.37 8.08 -2.96
N GLY A 137 9.25 8.75 -2.87
CA GLY A 137 9.16 9.98 -2.07
C GLY A 137 9.30 11.24 -2.91
N GLY A 138 9.96 12.27 -2.37
CA GLY A 138 9.97 13.62 -2.91
C GLY A 138 10.59 13.79 -4.30
N GLU A 139 11.53 12.96 -4.69
CA GLU A 139 12.15 12.99 -6.02
C GLU A 139 11.27 12.33 -7.10
N ASP A 140 10.36 11.43 -6.70
CA ASP A 140 9.55 10.65 -7.61
C ASP A 140 8.35 11.44 -8.12
N VAL A 141 8.38 11.85 -9.39
CA VAL A 141 7.30 12.62 -10.04
C VAL A 141 5.96 11.89 -10.01
N ALA A 142 5.96 10.55 -9.98
CA ALA A 142 4.74 9.75 -9.88
C ALA A 142 4.24 9.59 -8.44
N SER A 143 4.98 10.06 -7.44
CA SER A 143 4.60 9.95 -6.03
C SER A 143 3.66 11.08 -5.59
N HIS A 144 2.71 10.78 -4.70
CA HIS A 144 1.90 11.81 -4.03
C HIS A 144 2.72 12.77 -3.14
N SER A 145 3.95 12.39 -2.82
CA SER A 145 4.90 13.19 -2.03
C SER A 145 5.91 13.94 -2.90
N HIS A 146 5.73 13.95 -4.22
CA HIS A 146 6.62 14.67 -5.14
C HIS A 146 6.88 16.11 -4.67
N ASN A 147 8.13 16.58 -4.80
CA ASN A 147 8.62 17.84 -4.25
C ASN A 147 8.49 17.96 -2.71
N ASN A 148 8.50 16.83 -2.02
CA ASN A 148 8.30 16.75 -0.57
C ASN A 148 6.95 17.33 -0.09
N LYS A 149 5.96 17.38 -0.99
CA LYS A 149 4.63 17.88 -0.67
C LYS A 149 3.96 16.96 0.35
N ARG A 150 3.65 17.51 1.53
CA ARG A 150 2.93 16.83 2.62
C ARG A 150 1.55 17.42 2.76
N THR A 151 0.54 16.55 2.74
CA THR A 151 -0.88 16.91 2.79
C THR A 151 -1.62 15.95 3.72
N PRO A 152 -2.83 16.27 4.22
CA PRO A 152 -3.63 15.34 5.00
C PRO A 152 -3.92 14.01 4.28
N ARG A 153 -3.92 14.03 2.92
CA ARG A 153 -4.13 12.82 2.11
C ARG A 153 -2.96 11.86 2.19
N ASN A 154 -1.74 12.36 2.00
CA ASN A 154 -0.53 11.54 1.93
C ASN A 154 0.24 11.46 3.25
N GLU A 155 -0.32 11.98 4.33
CA GLU A 155 0.27 11.94 5.67
C GLU A 155 0.82 10.55 6.07
N PRO A 156 0.14 9.42 5.77
CA PRO A 156 0.66 8.10 6.12
C PRO A 156 2.02 7.78 5.51
N MET A 157 2.38 8.37 4.37
CA MET A 157 3.68 8.17 3.71
C MET A 157 4.84 8.74 4.51
N TYR A 158 4.57 9.68 5.44
CA TYR A 158 5.52 10.32 6.33
C TYR A 158 5.49 9.76 7.77
N MET A 159 4.61 8.77 8.00
CA MET A 159 4.54 8.06 9.29
C MET A 159 5.60 6.94 9.32
N LYS A 160 5.71 6.28 10.46
CA LYS A 160 6.68 5.19 10.64
C LYS A 160 6.51 4.08 9.58
N PRO A 161 7.59 3.42 9.15
CA PRO A 161 7.53 2.25 8.29
C PRO A 161 6.55 1.20 8.79
N GLY A 162 5.77 0.60 7.87
CA GLY A 162 4.70 -0.33 8.21
C GLY A 162 3.36 0.36 8.52
N THR A 163 3.24 1.67 8.29
CA THR A 163 1.93 2.34 8.31
C THR A 163 1.20 2.10 7.00
N SER A 164 -0.08 1.72 7.07
CA SER A 164 -0.94 1.57 5.90
C SER A 164 -1.34 2.93 5.32
N TYR A 165 -1.26 3.07 4.02
CA TYR A 165 -1.75 4.22 3.27
C TYR A 165 -2.83 3.79 2.29
N VAL A 166 -4.08 4.11 2.60
CA VAL A 166 -5.25 3.79 1.76
C VAL A 166 -5.89 5.08 1.30
N TYR A 167 -5.98 5.26 -0.02
CA TYR A 167 -6.57 6.46 -0.60
C TYR A 167 -7.58 6.14 -1.69
N PRO A 168 -8.62 6.98 -1.85
CA PRO A 168 -9.62 6.81 -2.89
C PRO A 168 -9.08 7.20 -4.26
N ILE A 169 -9.51 6.46 -5.29
CA ILE A 169 -9.34 6.77 -6.71
C ILE A 169 -10.70 6.73 -7.41
N TYR A 170 -10.93 7.65 -8.35
CA TYR A 170 -12.20 7.77 -9.09
C TYR A 170 -13.45 7.81 -8.20
N GLY A 171 -13.33 8.34 -6.98
CA GLY A 171 -14.45 8.48 -6.04
C GLY A 171 -15.03 7.18 -5.49
N MET A 172 -14.61 6.02 -5.97
CA MET A 172 -15.26 4.75 -5.62
C MET A 172 -14.31 3.56 -5.36
N TYR A 173 -13.05 3.68 -5.72
CA TYR A 173 -12.06 2.62 -5.55
C TYR A 173 -10.95 3.07 -4.61
N TYR A 174 -10.16 2.12 -4.14
CA TYR A 174 -9.05 2.39 -3.23
C TYR A 174 -7.77 1.73 -3.73
N CYS A 175 -6.63 2.30 -3.32
CA CYS A 175 -5.33 1.69 -3.42
C CYS A 175 -4.74 1.54 -2.02
N PHE A 176 -4.04 0.42 -1.78
CA PHE A 176 -3.37 0.13 -0.52
C PHE A 176 -1.86 0.17 -0.69
N ASN A 177 -1.21 0.92 0.18
CA ASN A 177 0.23 1.04 0.23
C ASN A 177 0.75 0.82 1.65
N VAL A 178 2.05 0.52 1.75
CA VAL A 178 2.79 0.35 3.00
C VAL A 178 3.91 1.39 3.02
N SER A 179 3.97 2.23 4.06
CA SER A 179 5.06 3.19 4.24
C SER A 179 6.38 2.45 4.44
N SER A 180 7.44 2.92 3.80
CA SER A 180 8.79 2.39 3.89
C SER A 180 9.71 3.33 4.68
N GLN A 181 10.97 2.98 4.82
CA GLN A 181 12.01 3.89 5.30
C GLN A 181 12.18 5.04 4.29
N GLY A 182 12.36 6.26 4.80
CA GLY A 182 12.50 7.48 4.01
C GLY A 182 11.21 8.30 3.94
N ASP A 183 11.38 9.63 3.93
CA ASP A 183 10.26 10.57 3.99
C ASP A 183 9.41 10.52 2.72
N GLY A 184 8.12 10.30 2.89
CA GLY A 184 7.16 10.31 1.80
C GLY A 184 7.28 9.13 0.84
N SER A 185 7.98 8.05 1.19
CA SER A 185 8.11 6.84 0.38
C SER A 185 7.13 5.74 0.81
N CYS A 186 6.64 4.96 -0.15
CA CYS A 186 5.74 3.84 0.13
C CYS A 186 5.74 2.80 -0.99
N VAL A 187 5.28 1.61 -0.66
CA VAL A 187 5.10 0.49 -1.59
C VAL A 187 3.62 0.26 -1.84
N LEU A 188 3.18 0.35 -3.08
CA LEU A 188 1.85 -0.06 -3.51
C LEU A 188 1.80 -1.58 -3.65
N VAL A 189 0.82 -2.22 -3.02
CA VAL A 189 0.50 -3.64 -3.27
C VAL A 189 -0.51 -3.70 -4.41
N ARG A 190 -0.14 -4.38 -5.51
CA ARG A 190 -0.93 -4.39 -6.73
C ARG A 190 -1.80 -5.61 -6.89
N ALA A 191 -1.32 -6.78 -6.48
CA ALA A 191 -2.04 -8.03 -6.64
C ALA A 191 -1.74 -9.04 -5.54
N LEU A 192 -2.74 -9.87 -5.25
CA LEU A 192 -2.65 -10.99 -4.33
C LEU A 192 -3.08 -12.29 -5.01
N GLU A 193 -2.42 -13.38 -4.64
CA GLU A 193 -2.92 -14.73 -4.82
C GLU A 193 -3.83 -15.07 -3.62
N PRO A 194 -5.15 -15.24 -3.79
CA PRO A 194 -6.08 -15.53 -2.70
C PRO A 194 -5.75 -16.83 -1.98
N LEU A 195 -5.76 -16.82 -0.64
CA LEU A 195 -5.55 -18.00 0.21
C LEU A 195 -6.82 -18.38 0.98
N GLU A 196 -7.40 -17.45 1.73
CA GLU A 196 -8.54 -17.69 2.62
C GLU A 196 -9.64 -16.67 2.35
N GLY A 197 -10.91 -17.06 2.58
CA GLY A 197 -12.05 -16.16 2.47
C GLY A 197 -12.46 -15.80 1.03
N MET A 198 -12.16 -16.65 0.04
CA MET A 198 -12.46 -16.36 -1.38
C MET A 198 -13.94 -16.08 -1.65
N ALA A 199 -14.86 -16.69 -0.89
CA ALA A 199 -16.29 -16.39 -1.00
C ALA A 199 -16.60 -14.94 -0.61
N ILE A 200 -15.99 -14.43 0.46
CA ILE A 200 -16.11 -13.04 0.91
C ILE A 200 -15.50 -12.10 -0.15
N MET A 201 -14.31 -12.44 -0.66
CA MET A 201 -13.67 -11.69 -1.74
C MET A 201 -14.59 -11.58 -2.98
N ALA A 202 -15.24 -12.67 -3.36
CA ALA A 202 -16.16 -12.69 -4.49
C ALA A 202 -17.39 -11.79 -4.25
N VAL A 203 -17.94 -11.77 -3.04
CA VAL A 203 -19.04 -10.86 -2.65
C VAL A 203 -18.58 -9.40 -2.79
N GLY A 204 -17.45 -9.00 -2.19
CA GLY A 204 -16.91 -7.65 -2.29
C GLY A 204 -16.67 -7.23 -3.74
N ARG A 205 -16.12 -8.14 -4.56
CA ARG A 205 -15.86 -7.90 -6.00
C ARG A 205 -17.14 -7.77 -6.82
N ASN A 206 -18.23 -8.42 -6.45
CA ASN A 206 -19.50 -8.41 -7.20
C ASN A 206 -20.39 -7.22 -6.88
N GLN A 207 -20.21 -6.54 -5.76
CA GLN A 207 -21.07 -5.42 -5.30
C GLN A 207 -21.34 -4.35 -6.37
N ARG A 208 -20.36 -4.09 -7.25
CA ARG A 208 -20.42 -3.02 -8.27
C ARG A 208 -20.39 -3.54 -9.70
N ARG A 209 -20.43 -4.87 -9.88
CA ARG A 209 -20.38 -5.46 -11.21
C ARG A 209 -21.79 -5.55 -11.80
N LYS A 210 -21.93 -5.11 -13.05
CA LYS A 210 -23.17 -5.31 -13.83
C LYS A 210 -23.27 -6.74 -14.38
N ASN A 211 -22.13 -7.39 -14.62
CA ASN A 211 -22.06 -8.74 -15.15
C ASN A 211 -22.14 -9.76 -14.01
N THR A 212 -23.07 -10.70 -14.10
CA THR A 212 -23.35 -11.75 -13.11
C THR A 212 -22.47 -13.00 -13.27
N THR A 213 -21.67 -13.10 -14.35
CA THR A 213 -20.76 -14.25 -14.52
C THR A 213 -19.81 -14.35 -13.35
N PRO A 214 -19.70 -15.51 -12.67
CA PRO A 214 -18.79 -15.69 -11.55
C PRO A 214 -17.34 -15.38 -11.92
N LEU A 215 -16.63 -14.69 -11.02
CA LEU A 215 -15.21 -14.44 -11.19
C LEU A 215 -14.41 -15.72 -10.94
N LYS A 216 -13.43 -15.98 -11.80
CA LYS A 216 -12.40 -17.00 -11.52
C LYS A 216 -11.51 -16.52 -10.38
N THR A 217 -10.92 -17.44 -9.61
CA THR A 217 -10.08 -17.11 -8.45
C THR A 217 -8.97 -16.09 -8.78
N HIS A 218 -8.29 -16.24 -9.92
CA HIS A 218 -7.23 -15.30 -10.33
C HIS A 218 -7.74 -13.89 -10.67
N GLN A 219 -9.03 -13.69 -10.81
CA GLN A 219 -9.63 -12.38 -11.10
C GLN A 219 -10.06 -11.63 -9.82
N LEU A 220 -10.00 -12.27 -8.66
CA LEU A 220 -10.46 -11.68 -7.41
C LEU A 220 -9.59 -10.50 -6.99
N CYS A 221 -8.25 -10.68 -7.00
CA CYS A 221 -7.29 -9.72 -6.44
C CYS A 221 -6.19 -9.30 -7.42
N ASN A 222 -6.36 -9.50 -8.74
CA ASN A 222 -5.37 -9.19 -9.77
C ASN A 222 -5.42 -7.71 -10.20
N GLY A 223 -5.16 -6.81 -9.28
CA GLY A 223 -5.08 -5.36 -9.50
C GLY A 223 -5.34 -4.58 -8.22
N PRO A 224 -4.77 -3.36 -8.06
CA PRO A 224 -4.77 -2.61 -6.80
C PRO A 224 -6.19 -2.30 -6.30
N SER A 225 -7.07 -1.83 -7.17
CA SER A 225 -8.47 -1.59 -6.80
C SER A 225 -9.25 -2.87 -6.56
N LYS A 226 -8.90 -3.94 -7.28
CA LYS A 226 -9.59 -5.23 -7.15
C LYS A 226 -9.28 -5.87 -5.81
N LEU A 227 -8.02 -5.85 -5.36
CA LEU A 227 -7.67 -6.37 -4.04
C LEU A 227 -8.34 -5.59 -2.91
N CYS A 228 -8.39 -4.24 -3.01
CA CYS A 228 -9.09 -3.43 -2.01
C CYS A 228 -10.59 -3.74 -1.94
N GLN A 229 -11.25 -3.97 -3.09
CA GLN A 229 -12.65 -4.42 -3.12
C GLN A 229 -12.82 -5.82 -2.51
N ALA A 230 -11.93 -6.75 -2.86
CA ALA A 230 -11.99 -8.13 -2.39
C ALA A 230 -11.81 -8.25 -0.87
N LEU A 231 -10.96 -7.39 -0.29
CA LEU A 231 -10.65 -7.36 1.14
C LEU A 231 -11.44 -6.28 1.90
N ASP A 232 -12.44 -5.67 1.29
CA ASP A 232 -13.26 -4.59 1.88
C ASP A 232 -12.40 -3.51 2.56
N MET A 233 -11.41 -3.02 1.80
CA MET A 233 -10.45 -2.01 2.28
C MET A 233 -10.89 -0.63 1.82
N THR A 234 -11.21 0.24 2.78
CA THR A 234 -11.54 1.65 2.57
C THR A 234 -10.56 2.55 3.29
N LYS A 235 -10.58 3.85 3.00
CA LYS A 235 -9.81 4.83 3.75
C LYS A 235 -10.19 4.82 5.23
N ASP A 236 -11.48 4.70 5.54
CA ASP A 236 -11.97 4.77 6.91
C ASP A 236 -11.61 3.53 7.73
N SER A 237 -11.62 2.34 7.10
CA SER A 237 -11.35 1.08 7.79
C SER A 237 -9.87 0.70 7.86
N CYS A 238 -9.05 1.13 6.89
CA CYS A 238 -7.70 0.57 6.72
C CYS A 238 -6.57 1.61 6.57
N ASN A 239 -6.87 2.93 6.58
CA ASN A 239 -5.81 3.93 6.48
C ASN A 239 -5.18 4.23 7.84
N LYS A 240 -3.88 4.54 7.86
CA LYS A 240 -3.08 4.88 9.07
C LYS A 240 -2.99 3.77 10.12
N LEU A 241 -3.24 2.51 9.75
CA LEU A 241 -3.02 1.38 10.66
C LEU A 241 -1.52 1.09 10.77
N ASP A 242 -1.08 0.77 11.97
CA ASP A 242 0.23 0.15 12.20
C ASP A 242 0.14 -1.36 11.90
N LEU A 243 0.68 -1.80 10.78
CA LEU A 243 0.60 -3.19 10.33
C LEU A 243 1.33 -4.18 11.26
N ALA A 244 2.25 -3.69 12.10
CA ALA A 244 2.93 -4.52 13.08
C ALA A 244 2.04 -4.86 14.30
N THR A 245 1.02 -4.06 14.59
CA THR A 245 0.20 -4.20 15.81
C THR A 245 -1.31 -4.27 15.56
N SER A 246 -1.79 -3.87 14.39
CA SER A 246 -3.22 -3.83 14.05
C SER A 246 -3.85 -5.22 14.04
N ASN A 247 -5.06 -5.36 14.59
CA ASN A 247 -5.88 -6.58 14.52
C ASN A 247 -6.93 -6.54 13.39
N VAL A 248 -6.89 -5.50 12.58
CA VAL A 248 -7.84 -5.28 11.45
C VAL A 248 -7.19 -5.69 10.14
N LEU A 249 -5.94 -5.27 9.91
CA LEU A 249 -5.14 -5.54 8.73
C LEU A 249 -3.68 -5.66 9.15
N TRP A 250 -3.00 -6.73 8.73
CA TRP A 250 -1.57 -6.93 9.01
C TRP A 250 -0.94 -7.83 7.95
N LEU A 251 0.39 -7.96 8.01
CA LEU A 251 1.13 -8.90 7.17
C LEU A 251 1.76 -10.00 8.03
N GLU A 252 1.83 -11.19 7.48
CA GLU A 252 2.50 -12.35 8.07
C GLU A 252 3.62 -12.84 7.17
N ALA A 253 4.61 -13.46 7.79
CA ALA A 253 5.69 -14.11 7.07
C ALA A 253 5.14 -15.25 6.21
N GLY A 254 5.42 -15.17 4.91
CA GLY A 254 5.11 -16.18 3.92
C GLY A 254 6.40 -16.83 3.38
N THR A 255 6.34 -17.31 2.14
CA THR A 255 7.49 -17.89 1.46
C THR A 255 8.31 -16.77 0.79
N SER A 256 9.58 -16.66 1.13
CA SER A 256 10.49 -15.74 0.45
C SER A 256 10.62 -16.11 -1.03
N ILE A 257 10.49 -15.12 -1.91
CA ILE A 257 10.64 -15.30 -3.36
C ILE A 257 12.12 -15.12 -3.72
N PRO A 258 12.77 -16.11 -4.30
CA PRO A 258 14.16 -15.98 -4.79
C PRO A 258 14.27 -14.85 -5.82
N GLU A 259 15.36 -14.09 -5.81
CA GLU A 259 15.54 -12.95 -6.72
C GLU A 259 15.44 -13.36 -8.20
N SER A 260 15.87 -14.57 -8.54
CA SER A 260 15.71 -15.14 -9.89
C SER A 260 14.26 -15.34 -10.34
N GLN A 261 13.31 -15.35 -9.42
CA GLN A 261 11.88 -15.44 -9.68
C GLN A 261 11.16 -14.09 -9.59
N VAL A 262 11.89 -13.00 -9.32
CA VAL A 262 11.35 -11.64 -9.29
C VAL A 262 11.55 -10.99 -10.66
N VAL A 263 10.46 -10.65 -11.32
CA VAL A 263 10.51 -9.83 -12.54
C VAL A 263 10.48 -8.36 -12.15
N ILE A 264 11.37 -7.59 -12.74
CA ILE A 264 11.49 -6.14 -12.54
C ILE A 264 11.01 -5.46 -13.81
N GLY A 265 10.03 -4.55 -13.68
CA GLY A 265 9.41 -3.88 -14.81
C GLY A 265 9.01 -2.44 -14.51
N LYS A 266 8.35 -1.83 -15.49
CA LYS A 266 7.83 -0.47 -15.36
C LYS A 266 6.57 -0.46 -14.50
N ARG A 267 6.35 0.64 -13.77
CA ARG A 267 5.08 0.91 -13.09
C ARG A 267 3.95 1.10 -14.09
N ILE A 268 2.72 0.85 -13.67
CA ILE A 268 1.55 0.86 -14.53
C ILE A 268 0.70 2.10 -14.27
N GLY A 269 0.32 2.81 -15.36
CA GLY A 269 -0.61 3.93 -15.32
C GLY A 269 -0.01 5.20 -14.74
N ILE A 270 1.30 5.43 -14.95
CA ILE A 270 2.01 6.63 -14.50
C ILE A 270 2.68 7.39 -15.67
N GLU A 271 2.16 7.22 -16.87
CA GLU A 271 2.70 7.82 -18.11
C GLU A 271 2.75 9.36 -18.02
N SER A 272 1.82 9.96 -17.28
CA SER A 272 1.79 11.41 -17.00
C SER A 272 2.98 11.93 -16.18
N ALA A 273 3.73 11.05 -15.51
CA ALA A 273 4.94 11.43 -14.77
C ALA A 273 6.16 11.72 -15.69
N GLY A 274 5.97 11.65 -17.01
CA GLY A 274 7.02 11.84 -18.00
C GLY A 274 7.80 10.56 -18.30
N GLU A 275 8.50 10.57 -19.44
CA GLU A 275 9.16 9.39 -20.00
C GLU A 275 10.21 8.80 -19.04
N GLU A 276 11.00 9.65 -18.40
CA GLU A 276 12.02 9.20 -17.47
C GLU A 276 11.41 8.36 -16.33
N TRP A 277 10.42 8.90 -15.63
CA TRP A 277 9.82 8.24 -14.47
C TRP A 277 8.89 7.08 -14.85
N ALA A 278 8.20 7.18 -15.98
CA ALA A 278 7.37 6.10 -16.49
C ALA A 278 8.18 4.86 -16.88
N ASN A 279 9.45 5.05 -17.28
CA ASN A 279 10.34 3.96 -17.69
C ASN A 279 11.18 3.37 -16.56
N LYS A 280 11.21 3.98 -15.37
CA LYS A 280 11.99 3.44 -14.24
C LYS A 280 11.48 2.05 -13.83
N PRO A 281 12.39 1.08 -13.58
CA PRO A 281 12.05 -0.31 -13.27
C PRO A 281 11.68 -0.46 -11.78
N LEU A 282 10.54 0.13 -11.38
CA LEU A 282 10.09 0.24 -9.99
C LEU A 282 8.84 -0.62 -9.70
N ARG A 283 8.50 -1.56 -10.57
CA ARG A 283 7.48 -2.58 -10.36
C ARG A 283 8.13 -3.96 -10.26
N PHE A 284 7.67 -4.75 -9.29
CA PHE A 284 8.19 -6.06 -8.96
C PHE A 284 7.05 -7.06 -8.90
N TYR A 285 7.24 -8.25 -9.50
CA TYR A 285 6.23 -9.30 -9.44
C TYR A 285 6.84 -10.69 -9.57
N VAL A 286 6.11 -11.69 -9.07
CA VAL A 286 6.54 -13.10 -9.13
C VAL A 286 6.38 -13.60 -10.56
N ALA A 287 7.47 -14.17 -11.11
CA ALA A 287 7.49 -14.71 -12.47
C ALA A 287 6.41 -15.80 -12.66
N ASP A 288 5.79 -15.81 -13.83
CA ASP A 288 4.79 -16.80 -14.26
C ASP A 288 3.61 -17.00 -13.30
N ASN A 289 3.40 -16.11 -12.31
CA ASN A 289 2.29 -16.20 -11.38
C ASN A 289 1.01 -15.60 -12.00
N LYS A 290 0.00 -16.44 -12.28
CA LYS A 290 -1.26 -16.07 -12.96
C LYS A 290 -2.12 -15.01 -12.23
N PHE A 291 -1.79 -14.66 -10.99
CA PHE A 291 -2.49 -13.64 -10.20
C PHE A 291 -1.92 -12.23 -10.38
N VAL A 292 -0.79 -12.08 -11.06
CA VAL A 292 -0.21 -10.78 -11.43
C VAL A 292 -1.20 -9.98 -12.28
N SER A 293 -1.27 -8.67 -12.06
CA SER A 293 -2.28 -7.80 -12.69
C SER A 293 -2.04 -7.62 -14.19
N VAL A 294 -0.78 -7.40 -14.58
CA VAL A 294 -0.35 -7.19 -15.97
C VAL A 294 1.02 -7.82 -16.16
N PHE A 295 1.16 -8.64 -17.20
CA PHE A 295 2.46 -9.17 -17.62
C PHE A 295 3.10 -8.24 -18.65
N GLU A 296 4.42 -8.06 -18.56
CA GLU A 296 5.15 -7.47 -19.67
C GLU A 296 5.11 -8.41 -20.88
N LYS A 297 4.81 -7.86 -22.04
CA LYS A 297 4.90 -8.63 -23.29
C LYS A 297 6.35 -9.07 -23.46
N LYS A 298 6.62 -10.37 -23.49
CA LYS A 298 7.94 -10.90 -23.88
C LYS A 298 8.25 -10.28 -25.26
N LYS A 299 9.31 -9.46 -25.35
CA LYS A 299 9.81 -9.04 -26.65
C LYS A 299 10.11 -10.32 -27.39
N ALA A 300 9.42 -10.56 -28.51
CA ALA A 300 9.78 -11.66 -29.41
C ALA A 300 11.27 -11.49 -29.71
N ASN A 301 12.07 -12.49 -29.35
CA ASN A 301 13.47 -12.52 -29.71
C ASN A 301 13.54 -12.27 -31.22
N GLN A 302 14.12 -11.15 -31.62
CA GLN A 302 14.64 -11.03 -32.95
C GLN A 302 15.68 -12.17 -33.05
N SER A 303 15.27 -13.25 -33.69
CA SER A 303 16.17 -14.31 -34.11
C SER A 303 17.27 -13.63 -34.90
N LEU A 304 18.48 -13.69 -34.34
CA LEU A 304 19.71 -13.48 -35.08
C LEU A 304 19.68 -14.41 -36.29
N ALA A 305 19.30 -13.89 -37.42
CA ALA A 305 19.64 -14.45 -38.71
C ALA A 305 21.05 -13.94 -39.02
N SER A 306 22.02 -14.81 -38.78
CA SER A 306 23.35 -14.69 -39.33
C SER A 306 23.34 -15.09 -40.77
#